data_71d6769b66230b9eb57cd6b099d5f072
#
_entry.id   71d6769b66230b9eb57cd6b099d5f072
#
_cell.length_a   1.000
_cell.length_b   1.000
_cell.length_c   1.000
_cell.angle_alpha   90.00
_cell.angle_beta   90.00
_cell.angle_gamma   90.00
#
_symmetry.space_group_name_H-M   'P 1'
#
loop_
_entity.id
_entity.type
_entity.pdbx_description
1 polymer ?
#
loop_
_entity_poly.entity_id
_entity_poly.type
_entity_poly.pdbx_seq_one_letter_code
_entity_poly.pdbx_strand_id
1 'polypeptide(L)'
;MEQEPKEYADSPAEEAAKKAEANEMTQGTEVTEVEDTEVEDTDVQVNETDDKPDLLLNGNLPEKKKAASKIRAIIKDIITYAIIFAVCLYVIPTFVIQKTIVDGPSMENNLHNGEQLMVEKISYHLNALKRFDIIVFYPYGRQDKEDYFVKRVIGLPGETVQIKGKDIYINDKKITEHYGKQPITKAGIAANPITLADDEYFVLGDNRKVSFDSRYSDVGPVKKKNIGGRVLLRVWPLNKFGIPE
;
A
#
# COMPACT_ATOMS: atom_id res chain seq x y z
N MET A 1 41.30 -19.75 -38.09
CA MET A 1 40.59 -18.48 -37.79
C MET A 1 39.96 -18.69 -36.42
N GLU A 2 40.73 -18.32 -35.43
CA GLU A 2 40.28 -18.33 -34.00
C GLU A 2 39.44 -17.09 -33.76
N GLN A 3 38.24 -17.27 -33.22
CA GLN A 3 37.42 -16.16 -32.74
C GLN A 3 37.69 -15.94 -31.23
N GLU A 4 38.18 -14.76 -30.90
CA GLU A 4 38.35 -14.29 -29.51
C GLU A 4 37.02 -14.22 -28.76
N PRO A 5 37.00 -14.51 -27.44
CA PRO A 5 35.80 -14.37 -26.61
C PRO A 5 35.53 -12.90 -26.32
N LYS A 6 34.26 -12.50 -26.48
CA LYS A 6 33.76 -11.18 -26.11
C LYS A 6 33.77 -11.05 -24.58
N GLU A 7 34.49 -10.04 -24.13
CA GLU A 7 34.52 -9.52 -22.77
C GLU A 7 33.11 -9.12 -22.32
N TYR A 8 32.65 -9.74 -21.25
CA TYR A 8 31.35 -9.45 -20.63
C TYR A 8 31.55 -8.22 -19.75
N ALA A 9 30.89 -7.12 -20.08
CA ALA A 9 30.88 -5.88 -19.32
C ALA A 9 30.26 -6.12 -17.92
N ASP A 10 30.88 -5.48 -16.92
CA ASP A 10 30.53 -5.53 -15.51
C ASP A 10 29.06 -5.35 -15.20
N SER A 11 28.58 -6.20 -14.30
CA SER A 11 27.21 -6.24 -13.79
C SER A 11 26.93 -5.01 -12.89
N PRO A 12 25.73 -4.40 -12.98
CA PRO A 12 25.33 -3.26 -12.14
C PRO A 12 25.33 -3.51 -10.62
N ALA A 13 25.54 -4.77 -10.22
CA ALA A 13 25.57 -5.17 -8.82
C ALA A 13 26.87 -4.75 -8.07
N GLU A 14 27.97 -4.53 -8.80
CA GLU A 14 29.24 -4.15 -8.18
C GLU A 14 29.35 -2.64 -7.93
N GLU A 15 28.62 -1.82 -8.68
CA GLU A 15 28.57 -0.38 -8.46
C GLU A 15 27.69 0.02 -7.25
N ALA A 16 26.70 -0.80 -6.91
CA ALA A 16 25.85 -0.60 -5.75
C ALA A 16 26.56 -0.87 -4.41
N ALA A 17 27.52 -1.79 -4.39
CA ALA A 17 28.25 -2.15 -3.17
C ALA A 17 29.25 -1.04 -2.75
N LYS A 18 29.83 -0.31 -3.68
CA LYS A 18 30.77 0.79 -3.39
C LYS A 18 30.13 2.08 -2.91
N LYS A 19 28.82 2.26 -3.12
CA LYS A 19 28.06 3.43 -2.64
C LYS A 19 27.54 3.27 -1.19
N ALA A 20 27.48 2.07 -0.66
CA ALA A 20 27.00 1.81 0.69
C ALA A 20 28.06 2.08 1.77
N GLU A 21 29.35 1.95 1.46
CA GLU A 21 30.44 2.15 2.45
C GLU A 21 30.82 3.62 2.70
N ALA A 22 30.37 4.56 1.87
CA ALA A 22 30.74 5.97 2.00
C ALA A 22 29.81 6.82 2.90
N ASN A 23 28.71 6.25 3.45
CA ASN A 23 27.70 7.04 4.16
C ASN A 23 27.62 6.77 5.67
N GLU A 24 28.59 6.07 6.26
CA GLU A 24 28.59 5.69 7.69
C GLU A 24 29.52 6.53 8.59
N MET A 25 30.04 7.66 8.10
CA MET A 25 30.93 8.52 8.87
C MET A 25 30.45 9.98 8.84
N THR A 26 29.36 10.32 9.52
CA THR A 26 29.14 11.65 10.12
C THR A 26 27.76 11.72 10.78
N GLN A 27 27.70 11.51 12.07
CA GLN A 27 26.78 12.23 12.98
C GLN A 27 27.18 11.89 14.44
N GLY A 28 27.95 12.78 15.00
CA GLY A 28 28.20 12.86 16.45
C GLY A 28 27.34 13.97 17.06
N THR A 29 26.74 13.61 18.16
CA THR A 29 26.39 14.38 19.35
C THR A 29 26.07 15.89 19.27
N GLU A 30 24.87 16.25 19.74
CA GLU A 30 24.73 17.37 20.68
C GLU A 30 23.44 17.20 21.52
N VAL A 31 23.67 17.13 22.85
CA VAL A 31 22.66 17.07 23.92
C VAL A 31 22.59 18.49 24.48
N THR A 32 21.41 19.08 24.58
CA THR A 32 21.19 20.25 25.44
C THR A 32 19.97 20.01 26.32
N GLU A 33 20.27 19.92 27.62
CA GLU A 33 19.34 20.04 28.75
C GLU A 33 18.71 21.44 28.75
N VAL A 34 17.46 21.52 29.13
CA VAL A 34 16.81 22.76 29.60
C VAL A 34 16.06 22.48 30.89
N GLU A 35 16.48 23.22 31.92
CA GLU A 35 16.00 23.21 33.29
C GLU A 35 14.53 23.56 33.49
N ASP A 36 13.93 22.86 34.47
CA ASP A 36 12.67 23.20 35.13
C ASP A 36 12.85 24.44 36.02
N THR A 37 11.93 25.38 35.93
CA THR A 37 11.73 26.42 36.95
C THR A 37 10.31 26.38 37.47
N GLU A 38 10.18 25.88 38.72
CA GLU A 38 9.04 26.05 39.59
C GLU A 38 8.82 27.52 39.92
N VAL A 39 7.55 27.97 39.97
CA VAL A 39 7.17 29.25 40.54
C VAL A 39 6.10 29.02 41.60
N GLU A 40 6.46 29.41 42.82
CA GLU A 40 5.71 29.31 44.06
C GLU A 40 4.39 30.13 44.06
N ASP A 41 3.41 29.52 44.72
CA ASP A 41 2.17 30.13 45.21
C ASP A 41 2.45 31.14 46.31
N THR A 42 1.89 32.33 46.18
CA THR A 42 1.72 33.23 47.31
C THR A 42 0.27 33.65 47.48
N ASP A 43 -0.33 33.07 48.52
CA ASP A 43 -1.60 33.48 49.10
C ASP A 43 -1.54 34.93 49.61
N VAL A 44 -2.49 35.74 49.18
CA VAL A 44 -2.82 37.00 49.86
C VAL A 44 -4.31 37.04 50.17
N GLN A 45 -4.61 36.85 51.44
CA GLN A 45 -5.92 37.16 52.01
C GLN A 45 -6.08 38.68 52.19
N VAL A 46 -7.20 39.25 51.77
CA VAL A 46 -7.67 40.58 52.20
C VAL A 46 -9.18 40.53 52.48
N ASN A 47 -9.49 41.04 53.68
CA ASN A 47 -10.72 41.05 54.38
C ASN A 47 -11.94 41.76 53.72
N GLU A 48 -13.09 41.30 54.17
CA GLU A 48 -14.42 41.92 54.00
C GLU A 48 -14.48 43.32 54.53
N THR A 49 -15.18 44.19 53.82
CA THR A 49 -16.04 45.24 54.41
C THR A 49 -17.24 45.46 53.51
N ASP A 50 -18.41 45.33 54.13
CA ASP A 50 -19.72 45.71 53.66
C ASP A 50 -19.76 47.18 53.17
N ASP A 51 -20.37 47.38 52.02
CA ASP A 51 -21.36 48.47 51.83
C ASP A 51 -22.16 48.22 50.54
N LYS A 52 -23.47 48.11 50.64
CA LYS A 52 -24.41 48.18 49.53
C LYS A 52 -24.79 49.63 49.28
N PRO A 53 -24.98 50.01 48.02
CA PRO A 53 -26.35 50.32 47.61
C PRO A 53 -26.73 49.71 46.23
N ASP A 54 -27.96 49.24 46.18
CA ASP A 54 -28.70 48.88 44.99
C ASP A 54 -28.63 49.92 43.88
N LEU A 55 -28.12 49.56 42.74
CA LEU A 55 -28.41 50.26 41.48
C LEU A 55 -28.67 49.22 40.39
N LEU A 56 -29.94 49.14 40.04
CA LEU A 56 -30.42 48.43 38.85
C LEU A 56 -29.69 48.97 37.62
N LEU A 57 -28.73 48.19 37.10
CA LEU A 57 -28.13 48.43 35.80
C LEU A 57 -28.38 47.20 34.92
N ASN A 58 -29.35 47.42 34.06
CA ASN A 58 -29.67 46.62 32.90
C ASN A 58 -28.37 46.33 32.09
N GLY A 59 -27.69 45.24 32.43
CA GLY A 59 -26.43 44.86 31.82
C GLY A 59 -26.65 44.22 30.44
N ASN A 60 -26.76 45.03 29.42
CA ASN A 60 -26.46 44.61 28.06
C ASN A 60 -25.03 44.09 28.02
N LEU A 61 -24.85 42.80 28.14
CA LEU A 61 -23.56 42.15 27.89
C LEU A 61 -23.09 42.52 26.48
N PRO A 62 -21.87 42.99 26.33
CA PRO A 62 -21.43 43.65 25.11
C PRO A 62 -21.46 42.66 23.93
N GLU A 63 -22.09 43.07 22.82
CA GLU A 63 -22.20 42.35 21.55
C GLU A 63 -20.85 41.83 21.05
N LYS A 64 -19.73 42.43 21.47
CA LYS A 64 -18.35 42.01 21.19
C LYS A 64 -18.04 40.56 21.64
N LYS A 65 -18.63 40.06 22.77
CA LYS A 65 -18.43 38.67 23.22
C LYS A 65 -19.17 37.66 22.34
N LYS A 66 -20.36 38.02 21.84
CA LYS A 66 -21.13 37.21 20.90
C LYS A 66 -20.47 37.13 19.52
N ALA A 67 -19.87 38.22 19.05
CA ALA A 67 -19.12 38.25 17.79
C ALA A 67 -17.85 37.42 17.87
N ALA A 68 -17.08 37.51 18.97
CA ALA A 68 -15.87 36.70 19.17
C ALA A 68 -16.16 35.20 19.25
N SER A 69 -17.29 34.79 19.85
CA SER A 69 -17.68 33.36 19.89
C SER A 69 -18.07 32.84 18.50
N LYS A 70 -18.78 33.62 17.69
CA LYS A 70 -19.10 33.26 16.30
C LYS A 70 -17.85 33.15 15.44
N ILE A 71 -16.89 34.04 15.57
CA ILE A 71 -15.61 34.03 14.84
C ILE A 71 -14.83 32.75 15.22
N ARG A 72 -14.76 32.39 16.52
CA ARG A 72 -14.10 31.16 16.96
C ARG A 72 -14.78 29.91 16.41
N ALA A 73 -16.10 29.89 16.33
CA ALA A 73 -16.83 28.78 15.71
C ALA A 73 -16.49 28.64 14.22
N ILE A 74 -16.50 29.75 13.47
CA ILE A 74 -16.15 29.77 12.04
C ILE A 74 -14.70 29.31 11.82
N ILE A 75 -13.77 29.77 12.64
CA ILE A 75 -12.35 29.35 12.56
C ILE A 75 -12.24 27.86 12.83
N LYS A 76 -12.94 27.32 13.83
CA LYS A 76 -12.96 25.89 14.13
C LYS A 76 -13.48 25.09 12.94
N ASP A 77 -14.56 25.54 12.31
CA ASP A 77 -15.14 24.87 11.15
C ASP A 77 -14.18 24.90 9.95
N ILE A 78 -13.55 26.03 9.69
CA ILE A 78 -12.53 26.16 8.63
C ILE A 78 -11.36 25.20 8.88
N ILE A 79 -10.84 25.14 10.10
CA ILE A 79 -9.75 24.22 10.47
C ILE A 79 -10.21 22.76 10.26
N THR A 80 -11.42 22.43 10.70
CA THR A 80 -11.97 21.08 10.54
C THR A 80 -12.06 20.68 9.07
N TYR A 81 -12.62 21.56 8.22
CA TYR A 81 -12.69 21.30 6.78
C TYR A 81 -11.32 21.24 6.12
N ALA A 82 -10.38 22.08 6.54
CA ALA A 82 -8.99 22.04 6.05
C ALA A 82 -8.31 20.70 6.39
N ILE A 83 -8.53 20.18 7.61
CA ILE A 83 -8.01 18.86 8.02
C ILE A 83 -8.65 17.74 7.19
N ILE A 84 -9.97 17.74 7.04
CA ILE A 84 -10.68 16.76 6.22
C ILE A 84 -10.16 16.80 4.77
N PHE A 85 -10.00 17.97 4.22
CA PHE A 85 -9.48 18.17 2.87
C PHE A 85 -8.05 17.64 2.72
N ALA A 86 -7.17 17.92 3.70
CA ALA A 86 -5.82 17.39 3.71
C ALA A 86 -5.79 15.85 3.82
N VAL A 87 -6.67 15.27 4.64
CA VAL A 87 -6.82 13.81 4.74
C VAL A 87 -7.29 13.23 3.41
N CYS A 88 -8.29 13.80 2.78
CA CYS A 88 -8.80 13.32 1.49
C CYS A 88 -7.76 13.40 0.36
N LEU A 89 -6.98 14.49 0.31
CA LEU A 89 -6.01 14.69 -0.76
C LEU A 89 -4.68 13.98 -0.55
N TYR A 90 -4.27 13.76 0.68
CA TYR A 90 -2.94 13.23 0.98
C TYR A 90 -2.97 11.84 1.61
N VAL A 91 -3.73 11.65 2.70
CA VAL A 91 -3.72 10.38 3.46
C VAL A 91 -4.36 9.26 2.65
N ILE A 92 -5.54 9.50 2.07
CA ILE A 92 -6.24 8.46 1.31
C ILE A 92 -5.44 7.98 0.10
N PRO A 93 -4.95 8.84 -0.83
CA PRO A 93 -4.16 8.38 -1.96
C PRO A 93 -2.84 7.74 -1.56
N THR A 94 -2.21 8.23 -0.50
CA THR A 94 -0.90 7.71 -0.08
C THR A 94 -0.99 6.35 0.58
N PHE A 95 -1.95 6.17 1.50
CA PHE A 95 -2.00 4.99 2.38
C PHE A 95 -3.12 4.00 2.06
N VAL A 96 -4.19 4.46 1.42
CA VAL A 96 -5.40 3.65 1.22
C VAL A 96 -5.53 3.13 -0.20
N ILE A 97 -5.38 4.00 -1.19
CA ILE A 97 -5.67 3.70 -2.60
C ILE A 97 -4.51 4.17 -3.48
N GLN A 98 -4.16 3.34 -4.47
CA GLN A 98 -3.20 3.68 -5.50
C GLN A 98 -3.79 3.42 -6.87
N LYS A 99 -3.54 4.34 -7.81
CA LYS A 99 -3.79 4.11 -9.22
C LYS A 99 -2.61 3.35 -9.84
N THR A 100 -2.92 2.32 -10.60
CA THR A 100 -1.94 1.48 -11.30
C THR A 100 -2.36 1.34 -12.76
N ILE A 101 -1.41 1.32 -13.67
CA ILE A 101 -1.67 1.10 -15.10
C ILE A 101 -1.24 -0.32 -15.44
N VAL A 102 -2.09 -1.05 -16.15
CA VAL A 102 -1.74 -2.38 -16.66
C VAL A 102 -0.71 -2.23 -17.76
N ASP A 103 0.44 -2.88 -17.58
CA ASP A 103 1.46 -2.99 -18.61
C ASP A 103 1.62 -4.45 -19.05
N GLY A 104 1.56 -4.64 -20.36
CA GLY A 104 1.72 -5.93 -21.01
C GLY A 104 0.47 -6.82 -21.05
N PRO A 105 0.59 -7.97 -21.76
CA PRO A 105 -0.53 -8.84 -22.09
C PRO A 105 -0.78 -9.96 -21.07
N SER A 106 -0.10 -9.98 -19.93
CA SER A 106 -0.09 -11.13 -19.02
C SER A 106 -1.44 -11.41 -18.34
N MET A 107 -2.34 -10.42 -18.26
CA MET A 107 -3.67 -10.51 -17.67
C MET A 107 -4.81 -10.47 -18.70
N GLU A 108 -4.49 -10.54 -20.01
CA GLU A 108 -5.51 -10.76 -21.03
C GLU A 108 -6.12 -12.15 -20.83
N ASN A 109 -7.38 -12.33 -20.91
CA ASN A 109 -8.59 -11.67 -21.42
C ASN A 109 -9.13 -10.53 -20.56
N ASN A 110 -8.81 -10.48 -19.29
CA ASN A 110 -9.51 -9.70 -18.29
C ASN A 110 -9.06 -8.25 -18.27
N LEU A 111 -7.73 -8.07 -18.24
CA LEU A 111 -7.10 -6.75 -18.21
C LEU A 111 -6.22 -6.58 -19.43
N HIS A 112 -6.36 -5.43 -20.08
CA HIS A 112 -5.61 -5.08 -21.29
C HIS A 112 -4.60 -3.98 -21.00
N ASN A 113 -3.58 -3.94 -21.82
CA ASN A 113 -2.55 -2.91 -21.74
C ASN A 113 -3.15 -1.49 -21.75
N GLY A 114 -2.64 -0.60 -20.88
CA GLY A 114 -3.12 0.77 -20.73
C GLY A 114 -4.38 0.94 -19.87
N GLU A 115 -5.05 -0.13 -19.47
CA GLU A 115 -6.17 -0.03 -18.52
C GLU A 115 -5.69 0.49 -17.16
N GLN A 116 -6.51 1.34 -16.51
CA GLN A 116 -6.17 1.92 -15.22
C GLN A 116 -6.99 1.27 -14.12
N LEU A 117 -6.28 0.84 -13.11
CA LEU A 117 -6.82 0.12 -11.96
C LEU A 117 -6.72 0.96 -10.70
N MET A 118 -7.71 0.83 -9.85
CA MET A 118 -7.70 1.29 -8.48
C MET A 118 -7.31 0.13 -7.58
N VAL A 119 -6.21 0.30 -6.86
CA VAL A 119 -5.60 -0.72 -5.99
C VAL A 119 -5.69 -0.26 -4.56
N GLU A 120 -6.27 -1.06 -3.69
CA GLU A 120 -6.33 -0.79 -2.26
C GLU A 120 -5.16 -1.44 -1.53
N LYS A 121 -4.70 -0.77 -0.46
CA LYS A 121 -3.48 -1.13 0.27
C LYS A 121 -3.73 -1.62 1.70
N ILE A 122 -4.95 -1.56 2.18
CA ILE A 122 -5.27 -1.79 3.60
C ILE A 122 -5.94 -3.12 3.85
N SER A 123 -6.95 -3.49 3.05
CA SER A 123 -7.82 -4.62 3.41
C SER A 123 -7.06 -5.94 3.48
N TYR A 124 -6.03 -6.13 2.66
CA TYR A 124 -5.24 -7.36 2.69
C TYR A 124 -4.30 -7.45 3.91
N HIS A 125 -4.08 -6.36 4.64
CA HIS A 125 -3.39 -6.41 5.93
C HIS A 125 -4.34 -6.86 7.05
N LEU A 126 -5.62 -6.42 6.98
CA LEU A 126 -6.66 -6.71 7.97
C LEU A 126 -7.35 -8.05 7.71
N ASN A 127 -7.58 -8.35 6.43
CA ASN A 127 -8.22 -9.58 5.98
C ASN A 127 -7.29 -10.33 5.03
N ALA A 128 -7.28 -11.65 5.09
CA ALA A 128 -6.53 -12.44 4.12
C ALA A 128 -7.05 -12.21 2.69
N LEU A 129 -6.14 -12.19 1.72
CA LEU A 129 -6.50 -12.24 0.31
C LEU A 129 -7.28 -13.53 0.04
N LYS A 130 -8.23 -13.43 -0.88
CA LYS A 130 -9.04 -14.58 -1.31
C LYS A 130 -8.46 -15.16 -2.59
N ARG A 131 -8.74 -16.43 -2.82
CA ARG A 131 -8.47 -17.06 -4.11
C ARG A 131 -9.19 -16.30 -5.20
N PHE A 132 -8.49 -16.07 -6.30
CA PHE A 132 -8.88 -15.30 -7.48
C PHE A 132 -8.87 -13.78 -7.33
N ASP A 133 -8.52 -13.22 -6.17
CA ASP A 133 -8.22 -11.79 -6.08
C ASP A 133 -7.09 -11.42 -7.07
N ILE A 134 -7.23 -10.28 -7.73
CA ILE A 134 -6.16 -9.72 -8.56
C ILE A 134 -5.32 -8.82 -7.66
N ILE A 135 -4.00 -9.04 -7.67
CA ILE A 135 -3.07 -8.28 -6.85
C ILE A 135 -1.99 -7.59 -7.69
N VAL A 136 -1.49 -6.50 -7.15
CA VAL A 136 -0.25 -5.86 -7.57
C VAL A 136 0.84 -6.28 -6.59
N PHE A 137 1.98 -6.73 -7.09
CA PHE A 137 3.11 -7.10 -6.24
C PHE A 137 4.45 -6.76 -6.91
N TYR A 138 5.50 -6.72 -6.12
CA TYR A 138 6.87 -6.41 -6.52
C TYR A 138 7.69 -7.71 -6.50
N PRO A 139 8.02 -8.31 -7.66
CA PRO A 139 8.67 -9.62 -7.72
C PRO A 139 10.07 -9.61 -7.09
N TYR A 140 10.78 -8.50 -7.23
CA TYR A 140 12.15 -8.33 -6.71
C TYR A 140 12.21 -7.55 -5.40
N GLY A 141 11.06 -7.28 -4.78
CA GLY A 141 10.94 -6.52 -3.55
C GLY A 141 10.47 -5.08 -3.76
N ARG A 142 9.98 -4.45 -2.68
CA ARG A 142 9.39 -3.09 -2.73
C ARG A 142 10.41 -1.96 -2.96
N GLN A 143 11.67 -2.27 -3.01
CA GLN A 143 12.72 -1.27 -3.24
C GLN A 143 12.70 -0.79 -4.69
N ASP A 144 12.39 -1.69 -5.64
CA ASP A 144 12.16 -1.36 -7.04
C ASP A 144 10.67 -1.08 -7.28
N LYS A 145 10.25 0.14 -6.95
CA LYS A 145 8.84 0.55 -7.12
C LYS A 145 8.38 0.63 -8.58
N GLU A 146 9.30 0.56 -9.52
CA GLU A 146 9.01 0.64 -10.95
C GLU A 146 8.61 -0.70 -11.55
N ASP A 147 9.12 -1.82 -10.99
CA ASP A 147 8.84 -3.17 -11.50
C ASP A 147 7.74 -3.85 -10.68
N TYR A 148 6.50 -3.53 -10.93
CA TYR A 148 5.37 -4.23 -10.33
C TYR A 148 4.66 -5.13 -11.33
N PHE A 149 4.13 -6.24 -10.84
CA PHE A 149 3.34 -7.19 -11.61
C PHE A 149 1.88 -7.19 -11.15
N VAL A 150 0.98 -7.39 -12.10
CA VAL A 150 -0.44 -7.63 -11.85
C VAL A 150 -0.73 -9.08 -12.16
N LYS A 151 -1.18 -9.86 -11.17
CA LYS A 151 -1.48 -11.29 -11.31
C LYS A 151 -2.68 -11.69 -10.43
N ARG A 152 -3.23 -12.87 -10.71
CA ARG A 152 -4.34 -13.46 -9.98
C ARG A 152 -3.83 -14.45 -8.94
N VAL A 153 -4.36 -14.37 -7.72
CA VAL A 153 -4.08 -15.30 -6.62
C VAL A 153 -4.72 -16.65 -6.93
N ILE A 154 -3.91 -17.70 -6.92
CA ILE A 154 -4.34 -19.09 -7.16
C ILE A 154 -4.15 -19.95 -5.92
N GLY A 155 -3.00 -19.88 -5.27
CA GLY A 155 -2.71 -20.57 -4.01
C GLY A 155 -2.69 -19.60 -2.85
N LEU A 156 -3.21 -20.04 -1.72
CA LEU A 156 -3.27 -19.28 -0.46
C LEU A 156 -2.22 -19.82 0.53
N PRO A 157 -1.85 -19.04 1.54
CA PRO A 157 -0.93 -19.48 2.58
C PRO A 157 -1.28 -20.84 3.17
N GLY A 158 -0.25 -21.68 3.37
CA GLY A 158 -0.39 -23.04 3.89
C GLY A 158 -0.92 -24.09 2.91
N GLU A 159 -1.29 -23.68 1.69
CA GLU A 159 -1.78 -24.64 0.68
C GLU A 159 -0.66 -25.25 -0.13
N THR A 160 -0.89 -26.47 -0.63
CA THR A 160 -0.03 -27.12 -1.61
C THR A 160 -0.60 -26.93 -3.01
N VAL A 161 0.18 -26.28 -3.89
CA VAL A 161 -0.17 -26.02 -5.28
C VAL A 161 0.56 -26.98 -6.20
N GLN A 162 -0.15 -27.58 -7.15
CA GLN A 162 0.46 -28.38 -8.22
C GLN A 162 -0.28 -28.17 -9.54
N ILE A 163 0.46 -28.18 -10.65
CA ILE A 163 -0.10 -28.12 -12.00
C ILE A 163 0.18 -29.43 -12.71
N LYS A 164 -0.87 -30.19 -13.01
CA LYS A 164 -0.80 -31.47 -13.74
C LYS A 164 -1.42 -31.27 -15.11
N GLY A 165 -0.57 -31.24 -16.14
CA GLY A 165 -1.01 -30.94 -17.50
C GLY A 165 -1.56 -29.51 -17.60
N LYS A 166 -2.86 -29.39 -17.88
CA LYS A 166 -3.57 -28.10 -17.98
C LYS A 166 -4.32 -27.69 -16.70
N ASP A 167 -4.38 -28.59 -15.72
CA ASP A 167 -5.24 -28.49 -14.54
C ASP A 167 -4.44 -28.06 -13.29
N ILE A 168 -5.06 -27.23 -12.49
CA ILE A 168 -4.49 -26.74 -11.23
C ILE A 168 -5.08 -27.54 -10.08
N TYR A 169 -4.23 -27.98 -9.18
CA TYR A 169 -4.58 -28.72 -7.98
C TYR A 169 -4.17 -27.92 -6.74
N ILE A 170 -5.07 -27.82 -5.78
CA ILE A 170 -4.83 -27.25 -4.46
C ILE A 170 -5.12 -28.32 -3.42
N ASN A 171 -4.13 -28.66 -2.59
CA ASN A 171 -4.23 -29.74 -1.61
C ASN A 171 -4.76 -31.04 -2.25
N ASP A 172 -4.16 -31.42 -3.40
CA ASP A 172 -4.51 -32.57 -4.23
C ASP A 172 -5.92 -32.59 -4.85
N LYS A 173 -6.69 -31.47 -4.67
CA LYS A 173 -8.01 -31.34 -5.27
C LYS A 173 -7.93 -30.43 -6.49
N LYS A 174 -8.43 -30.90 -7.63
CA LYS A 174 -8.54 -30.08 -8.84
C LYS A 174 -9.48 -28.91 -8.58
N ILE A 175 -9.01 -27.69 -8.85
CA ILE A 175 -9.86 -26.50 -8.83
C ILE A 175 -10.41 -26.21 -10.23
N THR A 176 -11.64 -25.71 -10.27
CA THR A 176 -12.26 -25.21 -11.50
C THR A 176 -12.14 -23.69 -11.52
N GLU A 177 -11.58 -23.14 -12.57
CA GLU A 177 -11.46 -21.72 -12.81
C GLU A 177 -11.69 -21.42 -14.30
N HIS A 178 -12.10 -20.20 -14.63
CA HIS A 178 -12.44 -19.79 -15.99
C HIS A 178 -11.71 -18.51 -16.43
N TYR A 179 -10.72 -18.08 -15.65
CA TYR A 179 -9.97 -16.85 -15.91
C TYR A 179 -8.88 -17.02 -16.98
N GLY A 180 -8.35 -18.23 -17.14
CA GLY A 180 -7.30 -18.50 -18.09
C GLY A 180 -7.74 -18.29 -19.54
N LYS A 181 -7.10 -17.37 -20.27
CA LYS A 181 -7.32 -17.12 -21.70
C LYS A 181 -7.08 -18.39 -22.54
N GLN A 182 -6.12 -19.21 -22.13
CA GLN A 182 -5.71 -20.41 -22.82
C GLN A 182 -5.27 -21.46 -21.81
N PRO A 183 -5.31 -22.75 -22.17
CA PRO A 183 -4.80 -23.81 -21.30
C PRO A 183 -3.35 -23.60 -20.89
N ILE A 184 -3.00 -24.01 -19.69
CA ILE A 184 -1.63 -24.04 -19.21
C ILE A 184 -0.83 -25.03 -20.06
N THR A 185 0.30 -24.57 -20.62
CA THR A 185 1.22 -25.41 -21.40
C THR A 185 2.53 -25.69 -20.67
N LYS A 186 2.87 -24.84 -19.69
CA LYS A 186 4.09 -24.96 -18.89
C LYS A 186 3.72 -24.85 -17.41
N ALA A 187 3.93 -25.92 -16.67
CA ALA A 187 3.71 -25.97 -15.22
C ALA A 187 4.84 -25.29 -14.43
N GLY A 188 6.04 -25.20 -15.03
CA GLY A 188 7.24 -24.64 -14.39
C GLY A 188 7.58 -25.37 -13.10
N ILE A 189 7.94 -24.63 -12.05
CA ILE A 189 8.26 -25.21 -10.74
C ILE A 189 7.06 -25.94 -10.11
N ALA A 190 5.81 -25.55 -10.45
CA ALA A 190 4.60 -26.17 -9.96
C ALA A 190 4.27 -27.52 -10.63
N ALA A 191 5.14 -28.04 -11.52
CA ALA A 191 5.03 -29.45 -11.97
C ALA A 191 5.12 -30.41 -10.78
N ASN A 192 5.90 -30.06 -9.77
CA ASN A 192 5.94 -30.72 -8.48
C ASN A 192 5.07 -29.97 -7.46
N PRO A 193 4.54 -30.66 -6.42
CA PRO A 193 3.80 -30.00 -5.36
C PRO A 193 4.66 -28.95 -4.66
N ILE A 194 4.12 -27.74 -4.49
CA ILE A 194 4.74 -26.64 -3.77
C ILE A 194 3.85 -26.27 -2.58
N THR A 195 4.31 -26.49 -1.38
CA THR A 195 3.62 -26.06 -0.16
C THR A 195 4.01 -24.62 0.15
N LEU A 196 3.03 -23.73 0.20
CA LEU A 196 3.19 -22.32 0.47
C LEU A 196 3.38 -22.09 1.97
N ALA A 197 4.31 -21.20 2.34
CA ALA A 197 4.45 -20.75 3.72
C ALA A 197 3.23 -19.89 4.14
N ASP A 198 3.13 -19.58 5.45
CA ASP A 198 2.00 -18.84 6.04
C ASP A 198 1.86 -17.39 5.53
N ASP A 199 2.89 -16.87 4.86
CA ASP A 199 2.90 -15.55 4.26
C ASP A 199 3.06 -15.58 2.73
N GLU A 200 2.93 -16.74 2.09
CA GLU A 200 3.16 -16.91 0.66
C GLU A 200 1.88 -17.18 -0.13
N TYR A 201 1.83 -16.60 -1.32
CA TYR A 201 0.77 -16.76 -2.30
C TYR A 201 1.32 -17.27 -3.62
N PHE A 202 0.60 -18.16 -4.28
CA PHE A 202 0.92 -18.58 -5.62
C PHE A 202 0.04 -17.84 -6.61
N VAL A 203 0.64 -17.13 -7.57
CA VAL A 203 -0.09 -16.27 -8.49
C VAL A 203 0.14 -16.66 -9.94
N LEU A 204 -0.90 -16.51 -10.78
CA LEU A 204 -0.82 -16.74 -12.22
C LEU A 204 -1.37 -15.52 -12.97
N GLY A 205 -0.83 -15.27 -14.15
CA GLY A 205 -1.48 -14.38 -15.10
C GLY A 205 -2.61 -15.09 -15.84
N ASP A 206 -3.64 -14.36 -16.22
CA ASP A 206 -4.79 -14.92 -16.95
C ASP A 206 -4.39 -15.35 -18.37
N ASN A 207 -3.42 -14.69 -18.98
CA ASN A 207 -2.79 -15.15 -20.21
C ASN A 207 -1.69 -16.17 -19.92
N ARG A 208 -2.08 -17.40 -19.68
CA ARG A 208 -1.23 -18.51 -19.20
C ARG A 208 -0.01 -18.79 -20.06
N LYS A 209 -0.05 -18.48 -21.37
CA LYS A 209 1.06 -18.76 -22.29
C LYS A 209 2.19 -17.75 -22.21
N VAL A 210 1.88 -16.47 -21.99
CA VAL A 210 2.86 -15.39 -22.02
C VAL A 210 3.19 -14.82 -20.65
N SER A 211 2.42 -15.19 -19.62
CA SER A 211 2.61 -14.64 -18.28
C SER A 211 3.89 -15.16 -17.64
N PHE A 212 4.70 -14.21 -17.18
CA PHE A 212 5.80 -14.48 -16.25
C PHE A 212 5.25 -14.32 -14.82
N ASP A 213 5.14 -15.45 -14.10
CA ASP A 213 4.43 -15.57 -12.83
C ASP A 213 5.04 -16.65 -11.93
N SER A 214 4.36 -17.07 -10.86
CA SER A 214 4.88 -17.98 -9.86
C SER A 214 5.34 -19.36 -10.39
N ARG A 215 5.06 -19.68 -11.63
CA ARG A 215 5.56 -20.89 -12.29
C ARG A 215 7.06 -20.81 -12.60
N TYR A 216 7.60 -19.61 -12.69
CA TYR A 216 9.03 -19.38 -12.92
C TYR A 216 9.77 -19.26 -11.61
N SER A 217 10.95 -19.87 -11.50
CA SER A 217 11.80 -19.85 -10.29
C SER A 217 12.15 -18.43 -9.83
N ASP A 218 12.34 -17.52 -10.77
CA ASP A 218 12.74 -16.14 -10.50
C ASP A 218 11.63 -15.31 -9.85
N VAL A 219 10.37 -15.72 -9.99
CA VAL A 219 9.22 -15.13 -9.31
C VAL A 219 8.84 -15.96 -8.09
N GLY A 220 8.61 -17.27 -8.29
CA GLY A 220 8.20 -18.21 -7.25
C GLY A 220 6.94 -17.81 -6.49
N PRO A 221 6.70 -18.38 -5.30
CA PRO A 221 5.68 -17.93 -4.38
C PRO A 221 5.91 -16.50 -3.93
N VAL A 222 4.86 -15.67 -3.93
CA VAL A 222 4.90 -14.24 -3.61
C VAL A 222 4.68 -14.03 -2.12
N LYS A 223 5.65 -13.43 -1.44
CA LYS A 223 5.52 -13.11 -0.01
C LYS A 223 4.57 -11.95 0.22
N LYS A 224 3.75 -12.04 1.28
CA LYS A 224 2.78 -10.99 1.67
C LYS A 224 3.41 -9.59 1.75
N LYS A 225 4.64 -9.48 2.25
CA LYS A 225 5.38 -8.21 2.33
C LYS A 225 5.64 -7.55 0.97
N ASN A 226 5.70 -8.33 -0.09
CA ASN A 226 5.94 -7.85 -1.46
C ASN A 226 4.65 -7.46 -2.18
N ILE A 227 3.46 -7.70 -1.57
CA ILE A 227 2.17 -7.33 -2.17
C ILE A 227 1.96 -5.83 -2.00
N GLY A 228 1.78 -5.12 -3.10
CA GLY A 228 1.51 -3.69 -3.16
C GLY A 228 0.05 -3.34 -2.84
N GLY A 229 -0.88 -4.26 -3.17
CA GLY A 229 -2.29 -4.09 -2.91
C GLY A 229 -3.18 -5.03 -3.73
N ARG A 230 -4.48 -4.98 -3.44
CA ARG A 230 -5.52 -5.72 -4.16
C ARG A 230 -6.26 -4.80 -5.12
N VAL A 231 -6.51 -5.24 -6.33
CA VAL A 231 -7.28 -4.51 -7.33
C VAL A 231 -8.75 -4.49 -6.90
N LEU A 232 -9.31 -3.29 -6.77
CA LEU A 232 -10.73 -3.09 -6.46
C LEU A 232 -11.56 -2.85 -7.72
N LEU A 233 -11.11 -1.92 -8.56
CA LEU A 233 -11.87 -1.45 -9.69
C LEU A 233 -10.95 -1.18 -10.87
N ARG A 234 -11.45 -1.43 -12.08
CA ARG A 234 -10.94 -0.83 -13.30
C ARG A 234 -11.65 0.51 -13.48
N VAL A 235 -10.89 1.61 -13.52
CA VAL A 235 -11.42 2.97 -13.62
C VAL A 235 -11.32 3.55 -15.03
N TRP A 236 -10.50 2.95 -15.88
CA TRP A 236 -10.38 3.34 -17.28
C TRP A 236 -10.10 2.11 -18.16
N PRO A 237 -10.66 2.00 -19.36
CA PRO A 237 -11.58 2.93 -20.01
C PRO A 237 -13.00 2.90 -19.38
N LEU A 238 -13.72 4.04 -19.47
CA LEU A 238 -15.02 4.20 -18.80
C LEU A 238 -16.09 3.22 -19.26
N ASN A 239 -16.03 2.76 -20.52
CA ASN A 239 -16.94 1.73 -21.04
C ASN A 239 -16.72 0.33 -20.45
N LYS A 240 -15.62 0.14 -19.70
CA LYS A 240 -15.30 -1.10 -18.98
C LYS A 240 -15.16 -0.85 -17.47
N PHE A 241 -15.71 0.25 -16.97
CA PHE A 241 -15.66 0.57 -15.54
C PHE A 241 -16.32 -0.52 -14.71
N GLY A 242 -15.67 -0.97 -13.65
CA GLY A 242 -16.20 -1.99 -12.75
C GLY A 242 -15.12 -2.87 -12.12
N ILE A 243 -15.57 -3.89 -11.40
CA ILE A 243 -14.69 -4.91 -10.81
C ILE A 243 -14.20 -5.82 -11.93
N PRO A 244 -12.86 -5.96 -12.13
CA PRO A 244 -12.36 -6.94 -13.10
C PRO A 244 -12.66 -8.36 -12.61
N GLU A 245 -13.16 -9.19 -13.50
CA GLU A 245 -13.50 -10.59 -13.21
C GLU A 245 -12.27 -11.48 -13.04
#